data_14b34e4a229c268ca2295da68fd1d68e
#
_entry.id   14b34e4a229c268ca2295da68fd1d68e
#
_cell.length_a   1.000
_cell.length_b   1.000
_cell.length_c   1.000
_cell.angle_alpha   90.00
_cell.angle_beta   90.00
_cell.angle_gamma   90.00
#
_symmetry.space_group_name_H-M   'P 1'
#
loop_
_entity.id
_entity.type
_entity.pdbx_description
1 polymer ?
#
loop_
_entity_poly.entity_id
_entity_poly.type
_entity_poly.pdbx_seq_one_letter_code
_entity_poly.pdbx_strand_id
1 'polypeptide(L)'
;MENFAHKHITDGVKTVILRTPMIVPKWGNQSSICPPLGLAYVAAALSQTKFEVRCIDALGEAPFQKIISEDNKFVNYGLSTKQILQHLSHKEFNVLFVSVMFSQDWTIVRYIIKTIKKAYPDIFLVCGGEHITACPEFCMEDCPEIDVCILGEGEESSVDLLKTIEQKRSLS
;
A
#
# COMPACT_ATOMS: atom_id res chain seq x y z
N MET A 1 0.83 21.24 3.18
CA MET A 1 0.80 21.41 1.71
C MET A 1 2.18 21.64 1.07
N GLU A 2 3.23 21.86 1.84
CA GLU A 2 4.60 22.10 1.30
C GLU A 2 5.35 20.81 0.89
N ASN A 3 5.00 19.64 1.38
CA ASN A 3 5.71 18.38 1.07
C ASN A 3 5.40 17.78 -0.32
N PHE A 4 4.45 18.34 -1.06
CA PHE A 4 4.12 17.88 -2.42
C PHE A 4 5.15 18.30 -3.48
N ALA A 5 6.02 19.28 -3.16
CA ALA A 5 6.83 19.99 -4.16
C ALA A 5 8.18 19.31 -4.51
N HIS A 6 8.61 18.26 -3.80
CA HIS A 6 9.98 17.76 -3.93
C HIS A 6 10.12 16.34 -4.49
N LYS A 7 9.04 15.63 -4.80
CA LYS A 7 9.14 14.32 -5.43
C LYS A 7 9.08 14.47 -6.95
N HIS A 8 10.25 14.51 -7.58
CA HIS A 8 10.37 14.60 -9.04
C HIS A 8 9.97 13.28 -9.70
N ILE A 9 8.73 13.16 -10.16
CA ILE A 9 8.30 12.07 -11.03
C ILE A 9 8.68 12.45 -12.47
N THR A 10 9.83 11.99 -12.98
CA THR A 10 10.37 12.35 -14.29
C THR A 10 9.81 11.51 -15.45
N ASP A 11 9.50 10.22 -15.22
CA ASP A 11 9.25 9.22 -16.27
C ASP A 11 7.81 8.69 -16.35
N GLY A 12 6.81 9.54 -16.22
CA GLY A 12 5.41 9.09 -16.19
C GLY A 12 5.01 8.52 -14.84
N VAL A 13 3.70 8.41 -14.63
CA VAL A 13 3.15 7.81 -13.41
C VAL A 13 3.13 6.30 -13.57
N LYS A 14 3.97 5.60 -12.80
CA LYS A 14 4.03 4.14 -12.70
C LYS A 14 3.59 3.73 -11.31
N THR A 15 2.53 2.96 -11.21
CA THR A 15 1.85 2.69 -9.95
C THR A 15 1.95 1.21 -9.58
N VAL A 16 2.27 0.96 -8.32
CA VAL A 16 2.09 -0.36 -7.70
C VAL A 16 0.98 -0.28 -6.66
N ILE A 17 0.08 -1.27 -6.66
CA ILE A 17 -0.94 -1.47 -5.64
C ILE A 17 -0.51 -2.66 -4.80
N LEU A 18 -0.38 -2.48 -3.49
CA LEU A 18 0.04 -3.51 -2.54
C LEU A 18 -1.11 -3.87 -1.61
N ARG A 19 -1.54 -5.13 -1.63
CA ARG A 19 -2.22 -5.75 -0.50
C ARG A 19 -1.17 -6.28 0.46
N THR A 20 -1.27 -5.90 1.73
CA THR A 20 -0.33 -6.35 2.77
C THR A 20 -0.62 -7.76 3.26
N PRO A 21 0.33 -8.42 3.94
CA PRO A 21 0.08 -9.64 4.70
C PRO A 21 -0.95 -9.39 5.81
N MET A 22 -1.58 -10.45 6.28
CA MET A 22 -2.51 -10.44 7.41
C MET A 22 -1.80 -10.89 8.69
N ILE A 23 -2.08 -10.21 9.81
CA ILE A 23 -1.60 -10.62 11.13
C ILE A 23 -2.72 -11.25 11.95
N VAL A 24 -2.43 -12.36 12.62
CA VAL A 24 -3.37 -13.06 13.50
C VAL A 24 -2.68 -13.37 14.83
N PRO A 25 -3.34 -13.18 15.98
CA PRO A 25 -2.82 -13.67 17.23
C PRO A 25 -2.54 -15.18 17.17
N LYS A 26 -1.47 -15.66 17.76
CA LYS A 26 -1.07 -17.07 17.68
C LYS A 26 -2.14 -18.06 18.16
N TRP A 27 -2.98 -17.62 19.10
CA TRP A 27 -4.12 -18.39 19.62
C TRP A 27 -5.42 -18.13 18.86
N GLY A 28 -5.40 -17.22 17.90
CA GLY A 28 -6.56 -16.87 17.06
C GLY A 28 -6.72 -17.83 15.91
N ASN A 29 -7.94 -17.95 15.43
CA ASN A 29 -8.21 -18.65 14.19
C ASN A 29 -7.94 -17.72 12.99
N GLN A 30 -7.27 -18.25 11.99
CA GLN A 30 -7.15 -17.55 10.70
C GLN A 30 -8.54 -17.41 10.09
N SER A 31 -8.91 -16.17 9.75
CA SER A 31 -10.10 -15.94 8.94
C SER A 31 -9.90 -16.46 7.51
N SER A 32 -11.01 -16.73 6.81
CA SER A 32 -10.94 -17.13 5.41
C SER A 32 -10.19 -16.08 4.59
N ILE A 33 -9.26 -16.52 3.75
CA ILE A 33 -8.57 -15.63 2.82
C ILE A 33 -9.50 -15.41 1.64
N CYS A 34 -10.01 -14.18 1.52
CA CYS A 34 -10.86 -13.76 0.43
C CYS A 34 -10.05 -12.95 -0.60
N PRO A 35 -10.40 -13.00 -1.88
CA PRO A 35 -9.85 -12.07 -2.87
C PRO A 35 -10.03 -10.61 -2.44
N PRO A 36 -9.05 -9.72 -2.73
CA PRO A 36 -9.11 -8.32 -2.31
C PRO A 36 -10.01 -7.51 -3.23
N LEU A 37 -11.32 -7.60 -3.06
CA LEU A 37 -12.32 -7.04 -3.98
C LEU A 37 -12.16 -5.50 -4.12
N GLY A 38 -12.03 -4.76 -3.03
CA GLY A 38 -11.83 -3.31 -3.07
C GLY A 38 -10.58 -2.92 -3.85
N LEU A 39 -9.45 -3.64 -3.66
CA LEU A 39 -8.25 -3.41 -4.47
C LEU A 39 -8.44 -3.76 -5.94
N ALA A 40 -9.22 -4.79 -6.24
CA ALA A 40 -9.53 -5.15 -7.62
C ALA A 40 -10.35 -4.05 -8.32
N TYR A 41 -11.29 -3.40 -7.63
CA TYR A 41 -12.03 -2.25 -8.15
C TYR A 41 -11.12 -1.05 -8.40
N VAL A 42 -10.25 -0.70 -7.46
CA VAL A 42 -9.27 0.38 -7.64
C VAL A 42 -8.33 0.06 -8.82
N ALA A 43 -7.80 -1.16 -8.88
CA ALA A 43 -6.94 -1.58 -9.99
C ALA A 43 -7.68 -1.53 -11.33
N ALA A 44 -8.95 -1.95 -11.38
CA ALA A 44 -9.78 -1.89 -12.59
C ALA A 44 -10.03 -0.42 -13.03
N ALA A 45 -10.35 0.48 -12.09
CA ALA A 45 -10.53 1.89 -12.40
C ALA A 45 -9.23 2.52 -12.96
N LEU A 46 -8.10 2.24 -12.33
CA LEU A 46 -6.80 2.73 -12.80
C LEU A 46 -6.37 2.11 -14.13
N SER A 47 -6.69 0.84 -14.40
CA SER A 47 -6.37 0.16 -15.66
C SER A 47 -7.11 0.72 -16.88
N GLN A 48 -8.21 1.45 -16.66
CA GLN A 48 -8.93 2.16 -17.72
C GLN A 48 -8.28 3.51 -18.06
N THR A 49 -7.22 3.88 -17.38
CA THR A 49 -6.45 5.09 -17.62
C THR A 49 -5.19 4.78 -18.44
N LYS A 50 -4.41 5.82 -18.76
CA LYS A 50 -3.10 5.66 -19.41
C LYS A 50 -1.96 5.28 -18.45
N PHE A 51 -2.23 5.21 -17.15
CA PHE A 51 -1.21 4.94 -16.14
C PHE A 51 -0.82 3.47 -16.12
N GLU A 52 0.47 3.20 -15.97
CA GLU A 52 0.94 1.84 -15.74
C GLU A 52 0.59 1.40 -14.32
N VAL A 53 -0.15 0.31 -14.21
CA VAL A 53 -0.62 -0.22 -12.91
C VAL A 53 -0.20 -1.67 -12.77
N ARG A 54 0.42 -2.00 -11.64
CA ARG A 54 0.80 -3.36 -11.26
C ARG A 54 0.31 -3.65 -9.85
N CYS A 55 -0.04 -4.90 -9.58
CA CYS A 55 -0.53 -5.33 -8.27
C CYS A 55 0.45 -6.33 -7.63
N ILE A 56 0.56 -6.26 -6.31
CA ILE A 56 1.20 -7.25 -5.45
C ILE A 56 0.16 -7.64 -4.39
N ASP A 57 -0.33 -8.85 -4.43
CA ASP A 57 -1.19 -9.41 -3.39
C ASP A 57 -0.33 -10.24 -2.43
N ALA A 58 0.29 -9.59 -1.44
CA ALA A 58 1.21 -10.27 -0.54
C ALA A 58 0.53 -11.36 0.30
N LEU A 59 -0.76 -11.26 0.57
CA LEU A 59 -1.52 -12.33 1.22
C LEU A 59 -1.87 -13.44 0.23
N GLY A 60 -2.39 -13.10 -0.95
CA GLY A 60 -2.85 -14.07 -1.94
C GLY A 60 -1.72 -14.83 -2.63
N GLU A 61 -0.53 -14.23 -2.78
CA GLU A 61 0.62 -14.90 -3.41
C GLU A 61 1.26 -15.97 -2.51
N ALA A 62 1.09 -15.85 -1.18
CA ALA A 62 1.63 -16.83 -0.22
C ALA A 62 0.64 -17.12 0.93
N PRO A 63 -0.61 -17.55 0.64
CA PRO A 63 -1.68 -17.61 1.62
C PRO A 63 -1.43 -18.57 2.79
N PHE A 64 -0.58 -19.56 2.60
CA PHE A 64 -0.24 -20.57 3.61
C PHE A 64 1.14 -20.35 4.25
N GLN A 65 1.91 -19.35 3.78
CA GLN A 65 3.17 -18.99 4.42
C GLN A 65 2.90 -18.35 5.77
N LYS A 66 3.52 -18.91 6.82
CA LYS A 66 3.40 -18.45 8.19
C LYS A 66 4.74 -17.90 8.67
N ILE A 67 4.72 -16.69 9.18
CA ILE A 67 5.89 -16.05 9.78
C ILE A 67 5.52 -15.69 11.21
N ILE A 68 6.14 -16.37 12.17
CA ILE A 68 5.90 -16.14 13.60
C ILE A 68 6.66 -14.89 14.03
N SER A 69 6.01 -13.98 14.76
CA SER A 69 6.65 -12.80 15.33
C SER A 69 7.74 -13.20 16.35
N GLU A 70 8.75 -12.35 16.52
CA GLU A 70 9.87 -12.61 17.44
C GLU A 70 9.40 -12.83 18.89
N ASP A 71 8.36 -12.13 19.31
CA ASP A 71 7.74 -12.29 20.63
C ASP A 71 6.81 -13.51 20.74
N ASN A 72 6.68 -14.30 19.64
CA ASN A 72 5.86 -15.51 19.56
C ASN A 72 4.36 -15.29 19.84
N LYS A 73 3.86 -14.04 19.71
CA LYS A 73 2.45 -13.70 19.99
C LYS A 73 1.57 -13.69 18.75
N PHE A 74 2.17 -13.45 17.59
CA PHE A 74 1.45 -13.26 16.33
C PHE A 74 1.99 -14.16 15.23
N VAL A 75 1.16 -14.42 14.24
CA VAL A 75 1.51 -15.09 13.01
C VAL A 75 1.11 -14.19 11.84
N ASN A 76 2.07 -13.85 10.97
CA ASN A 76 1.81 -13.18 9.71
C ASN A 76 1.56 -14.24 8.63
N TYR A 77 0.49 -14.09 7.89
CA TYR A 77 0.17 -14.89 6.69
C TYR A 77 0.42 -14.06 5.45
N GLY A 78 1.14 -14.61 4.50
CA GLY A 78 1.49 -13.95 3.26
C GLY A 78 3.00 -13.78 3.06
N LEU A 79 3.39 -12.98 2.08
CA LEU A 79 4.78 -12.66 1.80
C LEU A 79 5.43 -11.93 2.99
N SER A 80 6.68 -12.25 3.26
CA SER A 80 7.51 -11.47 4.19
C SER A 80 7.82 -10.09 3.61
N THR A 81 8.16 -9.13 4.47
CA THR A 81 8.63 -7.80 4.04
C THR A 81 9.81 -7.89 3.06
N LYS A 82 10.72 -8.85 3.27
CA LYS A 82 11.85 -9.10 2.35
C LYS A 82 11.36 -9.55 0.96
N GLN A 83 10.38 -10.43 0.89
CA GLN A 83 9.79 -10.88 -0.39
C GLN A 83 9.04 -9.74 -1.07
N ILE A 84 8.28 -8.92 -0.31
CA ILE A 84 7.63 -7.71 -0.87
C ILE A 84 8.68 -6.78 -1.49
N LEU A 85 9.79 -6.50 -0.81
CA LEU A 85 10.88 -5.69 -1.37
C LEU A 85 11.50 -6.32 -2.63
N GLN A 86 11.64 -7.65 -2.68
CA GLN A 86 12.10 -8.34 -3.88
C GLN A 86 11.11 -8.15 -5.05
N HIS A 87 9.79 -8.27 -4.82
CA HIS A 87 8.79 -7.99 -5.85
C HIS A 87 8.85 -6.54 -6.34
N LEU A 88 9.09 -5.58 -5.44
CA LEU A 88 9.24 -4.17 -5.80
C LEU A 88 10.53 -3.90 -6.56
N SER A 89 11.66 -4.58 -6.25
CA SER A 89 12.95 -4.34 -6.89
C SER A 89 13.00 -4.69 -8.38
N HIS A 90 12.09 -5.54 -8.85
CA HIS A 90 11.95 -5.88 -10.26
C HIS A 90 11.02 -4.94 -11.04
N LYS A 91 10.56 -3.85 -10.41
CA LYS A 91 9.56 -2.95 -10.96
C LYS A 91 10.04 -1.52 -10.86
N GLU A 92 9.93 -0.78 -11.94
CA GLU A 92 10.02 0.68 -11.87
C GLU A 92 8.65 1.20 -11.42
N PHE A 93 8.62 1.99 -10.35
CA PHE A 93 7.43 2.64 -9.85
C PHE A 93 7.79 3.92 -9.10
N ASN A 94 6.86 4.86 -9.08
CA ASN A 94 7.01 6.13 -8.38
C ASN A 94 5.80 6.46 -7.49
N VAL A 95 4.71 5.70 -7.63
CA VAL A 95 3.54 5.76 -6.75
C VAL A 95 3.26 4.37 -6.20
N LEU A 96 3.09 4.27 -4.88
CA LEU A 96 2.70 3.05 -4.18
C LEU A 96 1.38 3.26 -3.45
N PHE A 97 0.36 2.49 -3.82
CA PHE A 97 -0.87 2.36 -3.04
C PHE A 97 -0.76 1.19 -2.08
N VAL A 98 -1.11 1.40 -0.82
CA VAL A 98 -1.13 0.36 0.22
C VAL A 98 -2.54 0.26 0.78
N SER A 99 -3.12 -0.93 0.71
CA SER A 99 -4.42 -1.22 1.29
C SER A 99 -4.29 -1.67 2.74
N VAL A 100 -5.01 -0.98 3.63
CA VAL A 100 -5.10 -1.27 5.05
C VAL A 100 -6.55 -1.52 5.43
N MET A 101 -6.97 -2.79 5.38
CA MET A 101 -8.36 -3.16 5.63
C MET A 101 -8.66 -3.24 7.14
N PHE A 102 -7.80 -3.89 7.92
CA PHE A 102 -8.06 -4.19 9.32
C PHE A 102 -7.09 -3.47 10.25
N SER A 103 -7.63 -2.91 11.34
CA SER A 103 -6.82 -2.20 12.34
C SER A 103 -5.79 -3.11 13.02
N GLN A 104 -6.07 -4.39 13.14
CA GLN A 104 -5.12 -5.37 13.69
C GLN A 104 -3.85 -5.50 12.85
N ASP A 105 -3.91 -5.23 11.55
CA ASP A 105 -2.77 -5.33 10.64
C ASP A 105 -1.88 -4.08 10.68
N TRP A 106 -2.33 -2.99 11.31
CA TRP A 106 -1.64 -1.70 11.28
C TRP A 106 -0.17 -1.77 11.69
N THR A 107 0.14 -2.53 12.74
CA THR A 107 1.52 -2.66 13.23
C THR A 107 2.47 -3.22 12.16
N ILE A 108 2.05 -4.26 11.46
CA ILE A 108 2.87 -4.86 10.38
C ILE A 108 2.87 -3.98 9.13
N VAL A 109 1.74 -3.37 8.80
CA VAL A 109 1.62 -2.45 7.66
C VAL A 109 2.55 -1.26 7.84
N ARG A 110 2.53 -0.61 8.99
CA ARG A 110 3.44 0.49 9.33
C ARG A 110 4.91 0.08 9.19
N TYR A 111 5.29 -1.09 9.69
CA TYR A 111 6.65 -1.60 9.55
C TYR A 111 7.03 -1.82 8.08
N ILE A 112 6.13 -2.38 7.27
CA ILE A 112 6.33 -2.57 5.83
C ILE A 112 6.50 -1.22 5.14
N ILE A 113 5.64 -0.24 5.40
CA ILE A 113 5.71 1.11 4.85
C ILE A 113 7.07 1.76 5.15
N LYS A 114 7.49 1.78 6.42
CA LYS A 114 8.78 2.33 6.83
C LYS A 114 9.95 1.65 6.14
N THR A 115 9.87 0.33 5.99
CA THR A 115 10.91 -0.45 5.32
C THR A 115 10.97 -0.14 3.82
N ILE A 116 9.80 -0.01 3.16
CA ILE A 116 9.73 0.37 1.75
C ILE A 116 10.24 1.80 1.54
N LYS A 117 9.83 2.75 2.37
CA LYS A 117 10.29 4.14 2.26
C LYS A 117 11.79 4.30 2.49
N LYS A 118 12.37 3.47 3.35
CA LYS A 118 13.83 3.43 3.53
C LYS A 118 14.55 2.96 2.25
N ALA A 119 13.98 2.00 1.53
CA ALA A 119 14.54 1.48 0.28
C ALA A 119 14.24 2.38 -0.94
N TYR A 120 13.11 3.08 -0.91
CA TYR A 120 12.59 3.93 -1.99
C TYR A 120 12.11 5.27 -1.41
N PRO A 121 13.02 6.18 -1.01
CA PRO A 121 12.65 7.41 -0.29
C PRO A 121 11.78 8.36 -1.12
N ASP A 122 11.95 8.36 -2.44
CA ASP A 122 11.33 9.32 -3.35
C ASP A 122 9.94 8.90 -3.86
N ILE A 123 9.46 7.68 -3.55
CA ILE A 123 8.13 7.27 -3.99
C ILE A 123 7.04 8.08 -3.30
N PHE A 124 5.94 8.28 -4.01
CA PHE A 124 4.70 8.84 -3.47
C PHE A 124 3.86 7.71 -2.86
N LEU A 125 3.61 7.76 -1.57
CA LEU A 125 2.95 6.68 -0.84
C LEU A 125 1.52 7.07 -0.45
N VAL A 126 0.58 6.27 -0.93
CA VAL A 126 -0.86 6.45 -0.73
C VAL A 126 -1.40 5.28 0.09
N CYS A 127 -2.12 5.57 1.16
CA CYS A 127 -2.84 4.55 1.92
C CYS A 127 -4.34 4.70 1.79
N GLY A 128 -5.05 3.58 1.75
CA GLY A 128 -6.51 3.52 1.71
C GLY A 128 -7.05 2.26 2.38
N GLY A 129 -8.36 2.12 2.42
CA GLY A 129 -9.08 1.01 3.04
C GLY A 129 -9.73 1.40 4.37
N GLU A 130 -10.47 0.45 4.97
CA GLU A 130 -11.34 0.71 6.12
C GLU A 130 -10.62 1.30 7.33
N HIS A 131 -9.43 0.79 7.66
CA HIS A 131 -8.66 1.31 8.79
C HIS A 131 -8.23 2.77 8.57
N ILE A 132 -7.77 3.09 7.36
CA ILE A 132 -7.37 4.46 7.00
C ILE A 132 -8.57 5.39 7.01
N THR A 133 -9.72 4.94 6.50
CA THR A 133 -10.97 5.71 6.51
C THR A 133 -11.46 6.00 7.94
N ALA A 134 -11.28 5.03 8.85
CA ALA A 134 -11.73 5.16 10.23
C ALA A 134 -10.86 6.10 11.09
N CYS A 135 -9.55 6.18 10.83
CA CYS A 135 -8.63 6.96 11.66
C CYS A 135 -7.44 7.55 10.88
N PRO A 136 -7.71 8.40 9.87
CA PRO A 136 -6.66 8.89 8.97
C PRO A 136 -5.62 9.75 9.68
N GLU A 137 -6.02 10.62 10.60
CA GLU A 137 -5.13 11.49 11.37
C GLU A 137 -4.14 10.65 12.19
N PHE A 138 -4.65 9.66 12.92
CA PHE A 138 -3.80 8.73 13.68
C PHE A 138 -2.79 8.02 12.79
N CYS A 139 -3.24 7.52 11.62
CA CYS A 139 -2.36 6.81 10.70
C CYS A 139 -1.24 7.69 10.16
N MET A 140 -1.53 8.94 9.81
CA MET A 140 -0.54 9.89 9.32
C MET A 140 0.42 10.38 10.41
N GLU A 141 -0.05 10.53 11.65
CA GLU A 141 0.80 10.89 12.79
C GLU A 141 1.75 9.75 13.18
N ASP A 142 1.25 8.50 13.21
CA ASP A 142 2.01 7.32 13.61
C ASP A 142 2.96 6.80 12.50
N CYS A 143 2.66 7.14 11.24
CA CYS A 143 3.44 6.80 10.06
C CYS A 143 3.60 8.00 9.11
N PRO A 144 4.47 8.97 9.45
CA PRO A 144 4.69 10.19 8.65
C PRO A 144 5.22 9.93 7.23
N GLU A 145 5.58 8.70 6.93
CA GLU A 145 5.97 8.24 5.59
C GLU A 145 4.80 8.21 4.59
N ILE A 146 3.56 8.29 5.07
CA ILE A 146 2.35 8.35 4.23
C ILE A 146 2.22 9.77 3.69
N ASP A 147 2.11 9.89 2.37
CA ASP A 147 1.94 11.19 1.70
C ASP A 147 0.44 11.58 1.59
N VAL A 148 -0.44 10.60 1.35
CA VAL A 148 -1.89 10.80 1.18
C VAL A 148 -2.68 9.62 1.74
N CYS A 149 -3.80 9.91 2.40
CA CYS A 149 -4.85 8.95 2.73
C CYS A 149 -6.05 9.14 1.79
N ILE A 150 -6.52 8.05 1.18
CA ILE A 150 -7.79 7.99 0.45
C ILE A 150 -8.85 7.42 1.39
N LEU A 151 -9.94 8.15 1.58
CA LEU A 151 -11.02 7.80 2.48
C LEU A 151 -12.25 7.32 1.70
N GLY A 152 -12.91 6.31 2.22
CA GLY A 152 -14.08 5.70 1.58
C GLY A 152 -13.71 4.93 0.30
N GLU A 153 -14.56 5.07 -0.72
CA GLU A 153 -14.36 4.41 -2.01
C GLU A 153 -13.18 5.01 -2.77
N GLY A 154 -12.27 4.14 -3.20
CA GLY A 154 -10.97 4.55 -3.73
C GLY A 154 -10.88 4.72 -5.24
N GLU A 155 -11.88 4.28 -6.02
CA GLU A 155 -11.81 4.16 -7.47
C GLU A 155 -11.61 5.51 -8.16
N GLU A 156 -12.52 6.45 -7.93
CA GLU A 156 -12.45 7.77 -8.54
C GLU A 156 -11.32 8.60 -7.93
N SER A 157 -11.20 8.57 -6.60
CA SER A 157 -10.17 9.31 -5.87
C SER A 157 -8.75 8.92 -6.28
N SER A 158 -8.51 7.64 -6.54
CA SER A 158 -7.21 7.15 -7.03
C SER A 158 -6.89 7.67 -8.43
N VAL A 159 -7.87 7.65 -9.32
CA VAL A 159 -7.71 8.17 -10.70
C VAL A 159 -7.41 9.67 -10.67
N ASP A 160 -8.15 10.44 -9.89
CA ASP A 160 -7.98 11.89 -9.83
C ASP A 160 -6.68 12.30 -9.14
N LEU A 161 -6.25 11.53 -8.15
CA LEU A 161 -4.93 11.72 -7.53
C LEU A 161 -3.80 11.52 -8.55
N LEU A 162 -3.82 10.43 -9.32
CA LEU A 162 -2.78 10.18 -10.32
C LEU A 162 -2.78 11.22 -11.44
N LYS A 163 -3.95 11.70 -11.89
CA LYS A 163 -4.05 12.83 -12.84
C LYS A 163 -3.42 14.10 -12.26
N THR A 164 -3.68 14.40 -10.98
CA THR A 164 -3.13 15.56 -10.29
C THR A 164 -1.61 15.49 -10.17
N ILE A 165 -1.08 14.32 -9.81
CA ILE A 165 0.37 14.07 -9.73
C ILE A 165 1.01 14.30 -11.11
N GLU A 166 0.40 13.77 -12.16
CA GLU A 166 0.93 13.92 -13.52
C GLU A 166 0.86 15.36 -14.05
N GLN A 167 -0.24 16.10 -13.75
CA GLN A 167 -0.37 17.51 -14.15
C GLN A 167 0.69 18.39 -13.46
N LYS A 168 0.95 18.19 -12.17
CA LYS A 168 2.00 18.92 -11.46
C LYS A 168 3.40 18.65 -12.03
N ARG A 169 3.64 17.43 -12.49
CA ARG A 169 4.87 17.05 -13.20
C ARG A 169 5.05 17.82 -14.50
N SER A 170 3.99 18.04 -15.28
CA SER A 170 4.06 18.73 -16.57
C SER A 170 4.32 20.24 -16.45
N LEU A 171 4.26 20.79 -15.23
CA LEU A 171 4.45 22.20 -14.92
C LEU A 171 5.80 22.50 -14.23
N SER A 172 6.55 21.46 -13.88
CA SER A 172 7.89 21.55 -13.29
C SER A 172 8.98 21.24 -14.29
#